data_af03e0745522a9b1063c8a2412c13438
#
_entry.id   af03e0745522a9b1063c8a2412c13438
#
_cell.length_a   1.000
_cell.length_b   1.000
_cell.length_c   1.000
_cell.angle_alpha   90.00
_cell.angle_beta   90.00
_cell.angle_gamma   90.00
#
_symmetry.space_group_name_H-M   'P 1'
#
loop_
_entity.id
_entity.type
_entity.pdbx_description
1 polymer ?
#
loop_
_entity_poly.entity_id
_entity_poly.type
_entity_poly.pdbx_seq_one_letter_code
_entity_poly.pdbx_strand_id
1 'polypeptide(L)'
;KHAMSIAINPQNDQEIFLGTNVHGVYKTTDGGASWEETLWRTEAINTSKRDHAHAIDIAINPKNTKIIAVADWNSGVLLSQDGGDSWQRTNKGLDTGVVQVLTFSPNGQYLFAGTEGHGIFRYKLFD
;
A
#
# COMPACT_ATOMS: atom_id res chain seq x y z
N LYS A 1 9.04 10.94 12.76
CA LYS A 1 8.43 10.21 11.64
C LYS A 1 7.50 11.14 10.89
N HIS A 2 7.55 11.09 9.59
CA HIS A 2 6.65 11.89 8.77
C HIS A 2 5.58 11.01 8.18
N ALA A 3 4.33 11.29 8.53
CA ALA A 3 3.18 10.62 7.95
C ALA A 3 3.01 11.10 6.52
N MET A 4 2.86 10.16 5.60
CA MET A 4 2.72 10.45 4.17
C MET A 4 1.33 10.10 3.67
N SER A 5 0.69 9.09 4.27
CA SER A 5 -0.59 8.59 3.78
C SER A 5 -1.35 7.92 4.91
N ILE A 6 -2.65 7.88 4.76
CA ILE A 6 -3.52 7.22 5.73
C ILE A 6 -4.68 6.59 4.97
N ALA A 7 -5.10 5.42 5.42
CA ALA A 7 -6.25 4.74 4.85
C ALA A 7 -7.05 4.08 5.98
N ILE A 8 -8.35 4.31 5.96
CA ILE A 8 -9.27 3.78 6.96
C ILE A 8 -10.11 2.70 6.30
N ASN A 9 -10.23 1.56 6.98
CA ASN A 9 -11.08 0.47 6.49
C ASN A 9 -12.53 0.97 6.42
N PRO A 10 -13.15 0.97 5.23
CA PRO A 10 -14.50 1.51 5.09
C PRO A 10 -15.58 0.69 5.80
N GLN A 11 -15.26 -0.53 6.22
CA GLN A 11 -16.18 -1.40 6.93
C GLN A 11 -15.88 -1.48 8.42
N ASN A 12 -14.76 -0.91 8.87
CA ASN A 12 -14.38 -0.93 10.28
C ASN A 12 -13.46 0.26 10.54
N ASP A 13 -14.01 1.35 11.09
CA ASP A 13 -13.28 2.58 11.30
C ASP A 13 -12.24 2.50 12.42
N GLN A 14 -12.16 1.37 13.12
CA GLN A 14 -11.10 1.15 14.10
C GLN A 14 -9.81 0.64 13.45
N GLU A 15 -9.91 0.14 12.22
CA GLU A 15 -8.75 -0.34 11.49
C GLU A 15 -8.24 0.73 10.53
N ILE A 16 -7.01 1.18 10.78
CA ILE A 16 -6.40 2.29 10.05
C ILE A 16 -4.96 1.91 9.71
N PHE A 17 -4.52 2.25 8.51
CA PHE A 17 -3.14 2.09 8.08
C PHE A 17 -2.51 3.46 7.91
N LEU A 18 -1.29 3.62 8.39
CA LEU A 18 -0.53 4.86 8.30
C LEU A 18 0.78 4.60 7.59
N GLY A 19 0.98 5.27 6.47
CA GLY A 19 2.23 5.20 5.73
C GLY A 19 3.16 6.32 6.14
N THR A 20 4.43 6.00 6.28
CA THR A 20 5.44 6.97 6.68
C THR A 20 6.49 7.14 5.60
N ASN A 21 7.27 8.20 5.74
CA ASN A 21 8.31 8.53 4.77
C ASN A 21 9.42 7.46 4.73
N VAL A 22 9.98 7.09 5.88
CA VAL A 22 11.13 6.17 5.89
C VAL A 22 10.99 5.07 6.94
N HIS A 23 9.83 4.93 7.55
CA HIS A 23 9.63 3.99 8.65
C HIS A 23 8.56 2.94 8.37
N GLY A 24 8.22 2.74 7.10
CA GLY A 24 7.28 1.70 6.72
C GLY A 24 5.83 2.06 6.97
N VAL A 25 5.01 1.04 7.21
CA VAL A 25 3.57 1.17 7.40
C VAL A 25 3.21 0.67 8.78
N TYR A 26 2.34 1.40 9.44
CA TYR A 26 1.81 1.03 10.76
C TYR A 26 0.33 0.77 10.65
N LYS A 27 -0.17 -0.10 11.50
CA LYS A 27 -1.57 -0.48 11.54
C LYS A 27 -2.11 -0.34 12.96
N THR A 28 -3.30 0.19 13.08
CA THR A 28 -4.05 0.16 14.33
C THR A 28 -5.34 -0.64 14.14
N THR A 29 -5.79 -1.30 15.18
CA THR A 29 -7.10 -1.96 15.20
C THR A 29 -7.98 -1.42 16.30
N ASP A 30 -7.53 -0.39 17.01
CA ASP A 30 -8.26 0.23 18.12
C ASP A 30 -8.47 1.74 17.92
N GLY A 31 -8.59 2.15 16.67
CA GLY A 31 -8.89 3.53 16.35
C GLY A 31 -7.75 4.51 16.57
N GLY A 32 -6.52 4.01 16.66
CA GLY A 32 -5.35 4.86 16.84
C GLY A 32 -4.81 4.88 18.25
N ALA A 33 -5.40 4.12 19.18
CA ALA A 33 -4.89 4.08 20.55
C ALA A 33 -3.54 3.38 20.64
N SER A 34 -3.33 2.35 19.82
CA SER A 34 -2.05 1.68 19.71
C SER A 34 -1.76 1.34 18.25
N TRP A 35 -0.49 1.24 17.90
CA TRP A 35 -0.03 1.01 16.54
C TRP A 35 1.04 -0.07 16.52
N GLU A 36 1.01 -0.91 15.48
CA GLU A 36 2.05 -1.92 15.23
C GLU A 36 2.60 -1.75 13.82
N GLU A 37 3.85 -2.12 13.65
CA GLU A 37 4.44 -2.12 12.32
C GLU A 37 3.88 -3.30 11.53
N THR A 38 3.41 -3.04 10.30
CA THR A 38 2.92 -4.09 9.43
C THR A 38 3.78 -4.25 8.18
N LEU A 39 4.40 -3.17 7.71
CA LEU A 39 5.33 -3.23 6.59
C LEU A 39 6.55 -2.39 6.95
N TRP A 40 7.57 -3.03 7.44
CA TRP A 40 8.81 -2.36 7.80
C TRP A 40 9.85 -2.62 6.72
N ARG A 41 10.20 -3.88 6.58
CA ARG A 41 11.15 -4.34 5.60
C ARG A 41 10.77 -5.76 5.24
N THR A 42 10.58 -6.02 3.98
CA THR A 42 10.27 -7.35 3.51
C THR A 42 11.17 -7.70 2.33
N GLU A 43 11.19 -8.96 1.97
CA GLU A 43 11.92 -9.36 0.78
C GLU A 43 11.34 -8.71 -0.47
N ALA A 44 10.07 -8.35 -0.43
CA ALA A 44 9.41 -7.71 -1.56
C ALA A 44 9.99 -6.32 -1.85
N ILE A 45 10.50 -5.64 -0.84
CA ILE A 45 11.05 -4.31 -0.99
C ILE A 45 12.56 -4.27 -0.79
N ASN A 46 13.18 -5.42 -0.63
CA ASN A 46 14.58 -5.47 -0.28
C ASN A 46 15.46 -5.21 -1.50
N THR A 47 15.72 -3.96 -1.74
CA THR A 47 16.68 -3.53 -2.74
C THR A 47 17.94 -2.98 -2.07
N SER A 48 17.85 -2.60 -0.80
CA SER A 48 18.96 -2.11 -0.02
C SER A 48 18.72 -2.46 1.44
N LYS A 49 19.78 -2.83 2.14
CA LYS A 49 19.70 -3.23 3.52
C LYS A 49 19.29 -2.10 4.45
N ARG A 50 19.38 -0.87 4.00
CA ARG A 50 19.06 0.30 4.80
C ARG A 50 17.70 0.87 4.52
N ASP A 51 17.06 0.42 3.45
CA ASP A 51 15.82 1.02 3.03
C ASP A 51 14.65 0.38 3.74
N HIS A 52 13.82 1.22 4.30
CA HIS A 52 12.51 0.86 4.79
C HIS A 52 11.47 1.31 3.77
N ALA A 53 10.27 0.84 3.91
CA ALA A 53 9.20 1.25 3.00
C ALA A 53 8.94 2.74 3.11
N HIS A 54 8.87 3.40 1.96
CA HIS A 54 8.47 4.80 1.84
C HIS A 54 7.06 4.81 1.30
N ALA A 55 6.10 4.71 2.20
CA ALA A 55 4.69 4.51 1.84
C ALA A 55 4.05 5.84 1.45
N ILE A 56 4.09 6.14 0.17
CA ILE A 56 3.60 7.41 -0.36
C ILE A 56 2.08 7.44 -0.36
N ASP A 57 1.46 6.30 -0.63
CA ASP A 57 0.01 6.21 -0.66
C ASP A 57 -0.43 4.80 -0.27
N ILE A 58 -1.61 4.71 0.30
CA ILE A 58 -2.21 3.44 0.73
C ILE A 58 -3.66 3.42 0.28
N ALA A 59 -4.10 2.30 -0.27
CA ALA A 59 -5.49 2.12 -0.65
C ALA A 59 -6.00 0.78 -0.12
N ILE A 60 -7.25 0.76 0.31
CA ILE A 60 -7.92 -0.45 0.80
C ILE A 60 -9.03 -0.80 -0.17
N ASN A 61 -9.09 -2.07 -0.56
CA ASN A 61 -10.10 -2.55 -1.49
C ASN A 61 -11.48 -2.47 -0.82
N PRO A 62 -12.45 -1.74 -1.40
CA PRO A 62 -13.73 -1.54 -0.75
C PRO A 62 -14.61 -2.78 -0.71
N LYS A 63 -14.33 -3.76 -1.55
CA LYS A 63 -15.11 -5.01 -1.57
C LYS A 63 -14.46 -6.14 -0.80
N ASN A 64 -13.16 -6.05 -0.59
CA ASN A 64 -12.44 -7.01 0.25
C ASN A 64 -11.38 -6.25 1.03
N THR A 65 -11.71 -5.85 2.25
CA THR A 65 -10.86 -4.97 3.05
C THR A 65 -9.59 -5.63 3.56
N LYS A 66 -9.38 -6.91 3.28
CA LYS A 66 -8.09 -7.56 3.52
C LYS A 66 -7.09 -7.30 2.40
N ILE A 67 -7.54 -6.77 1.27
CA ILE A 67 -6.67 -6.40 0.16
C ILE A 67 -6.27 -4.93 0.31
N ILE A 68 -4.97 -4.71 0.48
CA ILE A 68 -4.42 -3.39 0.72
C ILE A 68 -3.25 -3.20 -0.23
N ALA A 69 -3.18 -2.02 -0.84
CA ALA A 69 -2.09 -1.67 -1.74
C ALA A 69 -1.32 -0.50 -1.17
N VAL A 70 0.01 -0.56 -1.29
CA VAL A 70 0.91 0.50 -0.85
C VAL A 70 1.77 0.91 -2.03
N ALA A 71 1.84 2.21 -2.28
CA ALA A 71 2.79 2.76 -3.24
C ALA A 71 4.09 3.05 -2.49
N ASP A 72 5.10 2.24 -2.77
CA ASP A 72 6.41 2.41 -2.18
C ASP A 72 7.34 3.11 -3.17
N TRP A 73 8.04 4.13 -2.70
CA TRP A 73 8.91 4.94 -3.56
C TRP A 73 9.93 4.10 -4.31
N ASN A 74 10.51 3.11 -3.65
CA ASN A 74 11.59 2.33 -4.22
C ASN A 74 11.13 1.08 -4.96
N SER A 75 9.99 0.50 -4.57
CA SER A 75 9.60 -0.83 -5.00
C SER A 75 8.38 -0.86 -5.92
N GLY A 76 7.71 0.28 -6.10
CA GLY A 76 6.49 0.33 -6.87
C GLY A 76 5.28 -0.01 -6.02
N VAL A 77 4.51 -1.01 -6.39
CA VAL A 77 3.29 -1.38 -5.68
C VAL A 77 3.50 -2.64 -4.86
N LEU A 78 3.17 -2.57 -3.58
CA LEU A 78 3.14 -3.70 -2.67
C LEU A 78 1.69 -4.02 -2.36
N LEU A 79 1.33 -5.29 -2.41
CA LEU A 79 -0.04 -5.74 -2.20
C LEU A 79 -0.09 -6.74 -1.07
N SER A 80 -1.02 -6.53 -0.15
CA SER A 80 -1.37 -7.50 0.89
C SER A 80 -2.75 -8.06 0.60
N GLN A 81 -2.93 -9.35 0.84
CA GLN A 81 -4.24 -10.00 0.70
C GLN A 81 -4.74 -10.55 2.02
N ASP A 82 -4.01 -10.30 3.10
CA ASP A 82 -4.29 -10.84 4.44
C ASP A 82 -4.37 -9.75 5.51
N GLY A 83 -4.81 -8.56 5.13
CA GLY A 83 -5.00 -7.47 6.08
C GLY A 83 -3.73 -6.83 6.56
N GLY A 84 -2.64 -6.97 5.82
CA GLY A 84 -1.36 -6.39 6.16
C GLY A 84 -0.39 -7.35 6.83
N ASP A 85 -0.75 -8.62 6.97
CA ASP A 85 0.15 -9.59 7.62
C ASP A 85 1.32 -9.98 6.73
N SER A 86 1.12 -10.00 5.42
CA SER A 86 2.20 -10.25 4.48
C SER A 86 2.01 -9.39 3.23
N TRP A 87 3.10 -9.12 2.52
CA TRP A 87 3.13 -8.21 1.39
C TRP A 87 3.93 -8.80 0.25
N GLN A 88 3.48 -8.54 -0.97
CA GLN A 88 4.17 -8.96 -2.18
C GLN A 88 4.29 -7.78 -3.13
N ARG A 89 5.43 -7.70 -3.81
CA ARG A 89 5.60 -6.71 -4.87
C ARG A 89 4.74 -7.12 -6.06
N THR A 90 3.99 -6.18 -6.60
CA THR A 90 3.24 -6.40 -7.82
C THR A 90 3.47 -5.23 -8.75
N ASN A 91 4.37 -5.43 -9.71
CA ASN A 91 4.72 -4.41 -10.68
C ASN A 91 4.33 -4.83 -12.09
N LYS A 92 3.44 -5.79 -12.20
CA LYS A 92 2.99 -6.29 -13.49
C LYS A 92 2.33 -5.15 -14.27
N GLY A 93 2.87 -4.84 -15.43
CA GLY A 93 2.38 -3.74 -16.24
C GLY A 93 2.96 -2.38 -15.87
N LEU A 94 3.77 -2.30 -14.83
CA LEU A 94 4.46 -1.08 -14.42
C LEU A 94 5.94 -1.24 -14.72
N ASP A 95 6.36 -0.79 -15.88
CA ASP A 95 7.75 -0.96 -16.27
C ASP A 95 8.67 0.05 -15.62
N THR A 96 8.20 1.26 -15.42
CA THR A 96 9.03 2.34 -14.95
C THR A 96 8.18 3.37 -14.22
N GLY A 97 8.86 4.23 -13.50
CA GLY A 97 8.24 5.36 -12.84
C GLY A 97 7.91 5.12 -11.39
N VAL A 98 7.80 6.21 -10.69
CA VAL A 98 7.43 6.20 -9.28
C VAL A 98 5.92 6.22 -9.19
N VAL A 99 5.35 5.27 -8.47
CA VAL A 99 3.91 5.24 -8.20
C VAL A 99 3.62 6.24 -7.09
N GLN A 100 2.74 7.19 -7.35
CA GLN A 100 2.43 8.26 -6.42
C GLN A 100 1.06 8.15 -5.79
N VAL A 101 0.09 7.59 -6.52
CA VAL A 101 -1.28 7.47 -6.02
C VAL A 101 -1.85 6.13 -6.41
N LEU A 102 -2.72 5.62 -5.54
CA LEU A 102 -3.40 4.35 -5.74
C LEU A 102 -4.88 4.52 -5.43
N THR A 103 -5.73 3.84 -6.19
CA THR A 103 -7.13 3.73 -5.85
C THR A 103 -7.70 2.44 -6.43
N PHE A 104 -8.64 1.85 -5.71
CA PHE A 104 -9.36 0.68 -6.21
C PHE A 104 -10.63 1.13 -6.91
N SER A 105 -11.05 0.38 -7.92
CA SER A 105 -12.37 0.58 -8.50
C SER A 105 -13.44 0.26 -7.44
N PRO A 106 -14.63 0.87 -7.52
CA PRO A 106 -15.68 0.61 -6.53
C PRO A 106 -16.11 -0.85 -6.45
N ASN A 107 -15.99 -1.60 -7.55
CA ASN A 107 -16.30 -3.03 -7.54
C ASN A 107 -15.16 -3.91 -7.03
N GLY A 108 -14.02 -3.30 -6.68
CA GLY A 108 -12.89 -4.01 -6.11
C GLY A 108 -12.09 -4.87 -7.07
N GLN A 109 -12.37 -4.80 -8.37
CA GLN A 109 -11.71 -5.67 -9.35
C GLN A 109 -10.43 -5.09 -9.93
N TYR A 110 -10.28 -3.77 -9.89
CA TYR A 110 -9.14 -3.10 -10.48
C TYR A 110 -8.44 -2.21 -9.47
N LEU A 111 -7.13 -2.17 -9.59
CA LEU A 111 -6.30 -1.21 -8.90
C LEU A 111 -5.71 -0.26 -9.92
N PHE A 112 -5.89 1.04 -9.68
CA PHE A 112 -5.33 2.09 -10.53
C PHE A 112 -4.13 2.70 -9.84
N ALA A 113 -3.05 2.88 -10.60
CA ALA A 113 -1.81 3.47 -10.10
C ALA A 113 -1.43 4.65 -10.97
N GLY A 114 -1.32 5.81 -10.36
CA GLY A 114 -0.80 7.01 -11.02
C GLY A 114 0.68 7.14 -10.80
N THR A 115 1.42 7.44 -11.86
CA THR A 115 2.87 7.49 -11.80
C THR A 115 3.39 8.88 -12.14
N GLU A 116 4.61 9.16 -11.71
CA GLU A 116 5.31 10.36 -12.11
C GLU A 116 5.87 10.15 -13.52
N GLY A 117 5.31 10.89 -14.47
CA GLY A 117 5.84 10.94 -15.84
C GLY A 117 5.48 9.79 -16.75
N HIS A 118 4.77 8.77 -16.28
CA HIS A 118 4.44 7.59 -17.10
C HIS A 118 2.96 7.28 -17.16
N GLY A 119 2.11 8.23 -16.74
CA GLY A 119 0.67 8.10 -16.85
C GLY A 119 0.05 7.22 -15.77
N ILE A 120 -1.07 6.61 -16.13
CA ILE A 120 -1.90 5.83 -15.22
C ILE A 120 -1.92 4.38 -15.69
N PHE A 121 -1.74 3.46 -14.76
CA PHE A 121 -1.78 2.02 -15.01
C PHE A 121 -2.95 1.39 -14.29
N ARG A 122 -3.46 0.31 -14.84
CA ARG A 122 -4.57 -0.43 -14.27
C ARG A 122 -4.20 -1.90 -14.14
N TYR A 123 -4.41 -2.45 -12.96
CA TYR A 123 -4.25 -3.87 -12.69
C TYR A 123 -5.59 -4.53 -12.52
N LYS A 124 -5.81 -5.65 -13.18
CA LYS A 124 -6.96 -6.49 -12.89
C LYS A 124 -6.54 -7.46 -11.79
N LEU A 125 -7.22 -7.40 -10.65
CA LEU A 125 -6.85 -8.18 -9.48
C LEU A 125 -7.31 -9.64 -9.55
N PHE A 126 -8.42 -9.88 -10.20
CA PHE A 126 -9.02 -11.21 -10.29
C PHE A 126 -9.45 -11.49 -11.73
N ASP A 127 -9.31 -12.73 -12.11
CA ASP A 127 -9.74 -13.19 -13.45
C ASP A 127 -11.22 -13.52 -13.49
#